data_0ebd57187980ba7cf90cdbe9b8d8d007
#
_entry.id   0ebd57187980ba7cf90cdbe9b8d8d007
#
_cell.length_a   1.000
_cell.length_b   1.000
_cell.length_c   1.000
_cell.angle_alpha   90.00
_cell.angle_beta   90.00
_cell.angle_gamma   90.00
#
_symmetry.space_group_name_H-M   'P 1'
#
loop_
_entity.id
_entity.type
_entity.pdbx_description
1 polymer ?
#
loop_
_entity_poly.entity_id
_entity_poly.type
_entity_poly.pdbx_seq_one_letter_code
_entity_poly.pdbx_strand_id
1 'polypeptide(L)'
;VLIALGRWLQHSGYRVGVISRGYRSQALDEARQVAPNDDSASVGDEPLLIRRELEVPVVVGRDRLQALHTLIQDNAIDIVLSDDGLQHYQLPRDLEIVVLDGQRGLGNGRLLPAGPLREPRERLEEVDWVLERNSDDPHSGFEYHISGARHLASGRLVVWSDCLGQWGDQTLTAMTALGQPEQFFQMLTTQGLTVKTVSLPDHDVIMPQHLTGIVTETVLITEKDAIKLSGSIDSRLWVVEIEVQLPASLLTGLHDKLPTRVQT
;
A
#
# COMPACT_ATOMS: atom_id res chain seq x y z
N VAL A 1 -5.28 1.41 1.17
CA VAL A 1 -6.16 1.88 2.26
C VAL A 1 -5.36 2.64 3.30
N LEU A 2 -4.35 2.04 3.98
CA LEU A 2 -3.61 2.69 5.07
C LEU A 2 -3.02 4.05 4.66
N ILE A 3 -2.38 4.14 3.49
CA ILE A 3 -1.82 5.41 2.97
C ILE A 3 -2.92 6.45 2.74
N ALA A 4 -4.05 6.06 2.15
CA ALA A 4 -5.17 6.97 1.92
C ALA A 4 -5.76 7.49 3.25
N LEU A 5 -5.91 6.60 4.23
CA LEU A 5 -6.34 6.95 5.58
C LEU A 5 -5.34 7.89 6.27
N GLY A 6 -4.05 7.60 6.16
CA GLY A 6 -2.99 8.44 6.71
C GLY A 6 -3.00 9.85 6.11
N ARG A 7 -3.15 9.98 4.80
CA ARG A 7 -3.28 11.27 4.10
C ARG A 7 -4.52 12.04 4.58
N TRP A 8 -5.67 11.36 4.70
CA TRP A 8 -6.89 12.00 5.20
C TRP A 8 -6.72 12.51 6.64
N LEU A 9 -6.12 11.72 7.54
CA LEU A 9 -5.84 12.13 8.91
C LEU A 9 -4.88 13.33 8.96
N GLN A 10 -3.83 13.36 8.14
CA GLN A 10 -2.91 14.49 8.04
C GLN A 10 -3.64 15.77 7.55
N HIS A 11 -4.50 15.67 6.52
CA HIS A 11 -5.31 16.78 6.05
C HIS A 11 -6.32 17.26 7.11
N SER A 12 -6.77 16.36 7.96
CA SER A 12 -7.61 16.68 9.13
C SER A 12 -6.80 17.27 10.30
N GLY A 13 -5.49 17.46 10.12
CA GLY A 13 -4.60 18.12 11.08
C GLY A 13 -4.01 17.20 12.15
N TYR A 14 -4.17 15.90 12.08
CA TYR A 14 -3.57 14.96 13.04
C TYR A 14 -2.11 14.66 12.70
N ARG A 15 -1.28 14.53 13.75
CA ARG A 15 0.07 13.99 13.63
C ARG A 15 -0.01 12.48 13.64
N VAL A 16 0.24 11.88 12.49
CA VAL A 16 0.12 10.44 12.27
C VAL A 16 1.48 9.77 12.43
N GLY A 17 1.49 8.60 13.06
CA GLY A 17 2.61 7.67 13.04
C GLY A 17 2.14 6.28 12.64
N VAL A 18 3.06 5.46 12.13
CA VAL A 18 2.72 4.11 11.67
C VAL A 18 3.64 3.09 12.32
N ILE A 19 3.05 1.96 12.74
CA ILE A 19 3.81 0.78 13.16
C ILE A 19 3.54 -0.38 12.20
N SER A 20 4.58 -1.11 11.83
CA SER A 20 4.49 -2.27 10.95
C SER A 20 5.43 -3.39 11.41
N ARG A 21 5.23 -4.60 10.91
CA ARG A 21 6.05 -5.77 11.27
C ARG A 21 7.43 -5.74 10.61
N GLY A 22 7.53 -5.11 9.43
CA GLY A 22 8.69 -5.30 8.58
C GLY A 22 8.74 -6.71 7.99
N TYR A 23 7.63 -7.17 7.40
CA TYR A 23 7.56 -8.52 6.82
C TYR A 23 8.67 -8.73 5.79
N ARG A 24 9.36 -9.89 5.87
CA ARG A 24 10.54 -10.25 5.06
C ARG A 24 11.77 -9.35 5.23
N SER A 25 11.76 -8.40 6.16
CA SER A 25 12.99 -7.70 6.53
C SER A 25 14.00 -8.66 7.17
N GLN A 26 15.28 -8.30 7.14
CA GLN A 26 16.28 -8.96 7.95
C GLN A 26 15.83 -8.95 9.42
N ALA A 27 16.17 -9.99 10.16
CA ALA A 27 15.71 -10.14 11.55
C ALA A 27 15.97 -8.87 12.35
N LEU A 28 14.89 -8.17 12.70
CA LEU A 28 14.93 -7.04 13.60
C LEU A 28 14.87 -7.59 15.03
N ASP A 29 15.96 -7.49 15.76
CA ASP A 29 15.99 -7.87 17.17
C ASP A 29 15.29 -6.81 18.03
N GLU A 30 15.35 -5.54 17.59
CA GLU A 30 14.72 -4.39 18.24
C GLU A 30 13.87 -3.59 17.26
N ALA A 31 12.87 -2.88 17.80
CA ALA A 31 12.07 -1.95 17.00
C ALA A 31 12.92 -0.74 16.57
N ARG A 32 12.79 -0.33 15.30
CA ARG A 32 13.53 0.82 14.76
C ARG A 32 12.67 1.69 13.86
N GLN A 33 12.99 2.98 13.83
CA GLN A 33 12.37 3.92 12.90
C GLN A 33 12.92 3.74 11.48
N VAL A 34 12.01 3.78 10.50
CA VAL A 34 12.33 3.68 9.08
C VAL A 34 12.82 5.03 8.57
N ALA A 35 14.03 5.06 8.01
CA ALA A 35 14.55 6.23 7.32
C ALA A 35 14.10 6.25 5.85
N PRO A 36 13.95 7.44 5.22
CA PRO A 36 13.54 7.53 3.80
C PRO A 36 14.50 6.82 2.83
N ASN A 37 15.78 6.73 3.23
CA ASN A 37 16.86 6.12 2.43
C ASN A 37 17.17 4.67 2.84
N ASP A 38 16.33 4.07 3.70
CA ASP A 38 16.50 2.65 4.03
C ASP A 38 16.32 1.79 2.79
N ASP A 39 16.95 0.61 2.81
CA ASP A 39 16.73 -0.44 1.84
C ASP A 39 15.50 -1.28 2.25
N SER A 40 14.65 -1.59 1.27
CA SER A 40 13.47 -2.42 1.47
C SER A 40 13.81 -3.80 2.06
N ALA A 41 14.96 -4.38 1.74
CA ALA A 41 15.44 -5.63 2.34
C ALA A 41 15.66 -5.51 3.86
N SER A 42 15.96 -4.32 4.37
CA SER A 42 16.23 -4.08 5.79
C SER A 42 15.00 -3.78 6.63
N VAL A 43 13.99 -3.14 6.04
CA VAL A 43 12.79 -2.65 6.77
C VAL A 43 11.47 -3.23 6.25
N GLY A 44 11.49 -3.85 5.08
CA GLY A 44 10.32 -4.34 4.35
C GLY A 44 9.80 -3.34 3.32
N ASP A 45 9.23 -3.86 2.24
CA ASP A 45 8.72 -3.05 1.12
C ASP A 45 7.58 -2.10 1.58
N GLU A 46 6.61 -2.63 2.33
CA GLU A 46 5.42 -1.88 2.75
C GLU A 46 5.75 -0.75 3.72
N PRO A 47 6.52 -0.95 4.81
CA PRO A 47 6.90 0.16 5.70
C PRO A 47 7.69 1.26 5.00
N LEU A 48 8.58 0.90 4.08
CA LEU A 48 9.35 1.87 3.32
C LEU A 48 8.46 2.67 2.37
N LEU A 49 7.50 2.01 1.69
CA LEU A 49 6.51 2.68 0.85
C LEU A 49 5.66 3.66 1.69
N ILE A 50 5.13 3.20 2.82
CA ILE A 50 4.35 4.05 3.73
C ILE A 50 5.17 5.27 4.18
N ARG A 51 6.45 5.06 4.54
CA ARG A 51 7.35 6.14 4.98
C ARG A 51 7.57 7.19 3.90
N ARG A 52 7.72 6.78 2.65
CA ARG A 52 7.93 7.70 1.50
C ARG A 52 6.66 8.42 1.09
N GLU A 53 5.52 7.72 1.09
CA GLU A 53 4.23 8.25 0.63
C GLU A 53 3.56 9.19 1.63
N LEU A 54 3.70 8.94 2.93
CA LEU A 54 3.08 9.76 3.98
C LEU A 54 4.05 10.77 4.60
N GLU A 55 5.36 10.55 4.48
CA GLU A 55 6.39 11.35 5.13
C GLU A 55 6.25 11.43 6.67
N VAL A 56 5.56 10.46 7.28
CA VAL A 56 5.33 10.35 8.73
C VAL A 56 6.37 9.43 9.39
N PRO A 57 6.56 9.49 10.71
CA PRO A 57 7.32 8.49 11.44
C PRO A 57 6.72 7.09 11.24
N VAL A 58 7.54 6.14 10.81
CA VAL A 58 7.20 4.72 10.67
C VAL A 58 8.19 3.92 11.48
N VAL A 59 7.70 3.05 12.35
CA VAL A 59 8.54 2.15 13.16
C VAL A 59 8.22 0.70 12.80
N VAL A 60 9.26 -0.08 12.54
CA VAL A 60 9.15 -1.52 12.29
C VAL A 60 9.67 -2.30 13.48
N GLY A 61 8.98 -3.40 13.81
CA GLY A 61 9.37 -4.29 14.89
C GLY A 61 8.48 -5.53 14.95
N ARG A 62 9.06 -6.68 15.35
CA ARG A 62 8.30 -7.91 15.55
C ARG A 62 7.34 -7.77 16.73
N ASP A 63 7.81 -7.15 17.80
CA ASP A 63 6.99 -6.75 18.95
C ASP A 63 6.33 -5.40 18.66
N ARG A 64 5.00 -5.43 18.49
CA ARG A 64 4.19 -4.23 18.20
C ARG A 64 4.12 -3.26 19.36
N LEU A 65 4.18 -3.74 20.60
CA LEU A 65 4.22 -2.87 21.78
C LEU A 65 5.55 -2.12 21.85
N GLN A 66 6.66 -2.80 21.59
CA GLN A 66 7.96 -2.16 21.51
C GLN A 66 7.98 -1.12 20.37
N ALA A 67 7.44 -1.47 19.17
CA ALA A 67 7.36 -0.53 18.06
C ALA A 67 6.49 0.70 18.40
N LEU A 68 5.36 0.50 19.10
CA LEU A 68 4.51 1.58 19.57
C LEU A 68 5.26 2.49 20.56
N HIS A 69 5.91 1.92 21.57
CA HIS A 69 6.68 2.67 22.55
C HIS A 69 7.78 3.51 21.88
N THR A 70 8.56 2.92 20.99
CA THR A 70 9.60 3.64 20.23
C THR A 70 8.99 4.78 19.42
N LEU A 71 7.85 4.53 18.74
CA LEU A 71 7.19 5.56 17.93
C LEU A 71 6.76 6.77 18.76
N ILE A 72 6.05 6.56 19.88
CA ILE A 72 5.49 7.66 20.69
C ILE A 72 6.55 8.34 21.57
N GLN A 73 7.64 7.65 21.91
CA GLN A 73 8.70 8.19 22.72
C GLN A 73 9.53 9.23 21.95
N ASP A 74 9.78 8.97 20.68
CA ASP A 74 10.66 9.78 19.84
C ASP A 74 9.89 10.82 18.99
N ASN A 75 8.54 10.72 18.94
CA ASN A 75 7.73 11.56 18.07
C ASN A 75 6.45 12.04 18.77
N ALA A 76 6.07 13.27 18.46
CA ALA A 76 4.78 13.81 18.90
C ALA A 76 3.65 13.28 17.99
N ILE A 77 2.95 12.24 18.40
CA ILE A 77 1.92 11.54 17.61
C ILE A 77 0.56 11.71 18.28
N ASP A 78 -0.48 11.98 17.48
CA ASP A 78 -1.88 12.03 17.91
C ASP A 78 -2.58 10.70 17.60
N ILE A 79 -2.26 10.08 16.45
CA ILE A 79 -2.90 8.85 15.97
C ILE A 79 -1.82 7.89 15.46
N VAL A 80 -1.91 6.64 15.87
CA VAL A 80 -1.06 5.56 15.40
C VAL A 80 -1.87 4.63 14.50
N LEU A 81 -1.39 4.42 13.28
CA LEU A 81 -1.90 3.40 12.38
C LEU A 81 -1.05 2.13 12.52
N SER A 82 -1.69 0.98 12.70
CA SER A 82 -1.01 -0.32 12.73
C SER A 82 -1.26 -1.09 11.44
N ASP A 83 -0.20 -1.31 10.70
CA ASP A 83 -0.23 -2.11 9.46
C ASP A 83 -0.24 -3.61 9.81
N ASP A 84 -1.21 -4.36 9.23
CA ASP A 84 -1.47 -5.78 9.52
C ASP A 84 -1.50 -6.09 11.03
N GLY A 85 -2.24 -5.25 11.79
CA GLY A 85 -2.25 -5.27 13.25
C GLY A 85 -3.35 -6.13 13.88
N LEU A 86 -4.32 -6.63 13.11
CA LEU A 86 -5.55 -7.23 13.64
C LEU A 86 -5.30 -8.41 14.60
N GLN A 87 -4.31 -9.27 14.32
CA GLN A 87 -3.96 -10.43 15.15
C GLN A 87 -3.04 -10.10 16.34
N HIS A 88 -2.66 -8.83 16.53
CA HIS A 88 -1.82 -8.42 17.67
C HIS A 88 -2.66 -8.00 18.87
N TYR A 89 -3.32 -8.94 19.54
CA TYR A 89 -4.26 -8.70 20.65
C TYR A 89 -3.67 -8.00 21.87
N GLN A 90 -2.36 -8.03 22.03
CA GLN A 90 -1.69 -7.28 23.11
C GLN A 90 -1.58 -5.79 22.81
N LEU A 91 -1.70 -5.39 21.54
CA LEU A 91 -1.67 -3.99 21.15
C LEU A 91 -3.03 -3.35 21.48
N PRO A 92 -3.09 -2.34 22.38
CA PRO A 92 -4.32 -1.59 22.61
C PRO A 92 -4.71 -0.87 21.32
N ARG A 93 -6.02 -0.85 21.06
CA ARG A 93 -6.57 -0.22 19.85
C ARG A 93 -7.93 0.39 20.16
N ASP A 94 -8.21 1.53 19.61
CA ASP A 94 -9.47 2.23 19.74
C ASP A 94 -10.43 1.89 18.61
N LEU A 95 -9.90 1.58 17.43
CA LEU A 95 -10.66 1.30 16.22
C LEU A 95 -9.99 0.19 15.40
N GLU A 96 -10.81 -0.64 14.75
CA GLU A 96 -10.38 -1.72 13.89
C GLU A 96 -11.05 -1.63 12.51
N ILE A 97 -10.22 -1.65 11.46
CA ILE A 97 -10.66 -1.64 10.07
C ILE A 97 -10.13 -2.89 9.38
N VAL A 98 -11.02 -3.75 8.92
CA VAL A 98 -10.66 -4.91 8.09
C VAL A 98 -10.79 -4.53 6.62
N VAL A 99 -9.82 -4.94 5.81
CA VAL A 99 -9.83 -4.74 4.36
C VAL A 99 -9.93 -6.09 3.68
N LEU A 100 -10.98 -6.29 2.90
CA LEU A 100 -11.23 -7.49 2.12
C LEU A 100 -11.01 -7.21 0.63
N ASP A 101 -10.54 -8.22 -0.08
CA ASP A 101 -10.57 -8.25 -1.54
C ASP A 101 -11.92 -8.81 -1.98
N GLY A 102 -12.79 -7.99 -2.57
CA GLY A 102 -14.15 -8.40 -2.95
C GLY A 102 -14.20 -9.53 -3.97
N GLN A 103 -13.15 -9.71 -4.79
CA GLN A 103 -13.09 -10.83 -5.73
C GLN A 103 -12.76 -12.15 -5.03
N ARG A 104 -11.94 -12.12 -3.99
CA ARG A 104 -11.55 -13.32 -3.22
C ARG A 104 -12.50 -13.60 -2.06
N GLY A 105 -13.10 -12.55 -1.50
CA GLY A 105 -13.93 -12.63 -0.32
C GLY A 105 -13.22 -13.37 0.83
N LEU A 106 -13.95 -14.24 1.49
CA LEU A 106 -13.43 -15.09 2.57
C LEU A 106 -12.92 -16.45 2.06
N GLY A 107 -12.81 -16.64 0.73
CA GLY A 107 -12.39 -17.91 0.13
C GLY A 107 -13.36 -19.04 0.45
N ASN A 108 -12.84 -20.18 0.95
CA ASN A 108 -13.69 -21.33 1.35
C ASN A 108 -14.28 -21.20 2.77
N GLY A 109 -14.08 -20.06 3.45
CA GLY A 109 -14.56 -19.78 4.80
C GLY A 109 -13.88 -20.57 5.92
N ARG A 110 -12.75 -21.23 5.64
CA ARG A 110 -12.02 -22.05 6.63
C ARG A 110 -10.76 -21.33 7.10
N LEU A 111 -10.38 -21.64 8.33
CA LEU A 111 -9.14 -21.19 8.93
C LEU A 111 -7.91 -21.89 8.33
N LEU A 112 -6.75 -21.27 8.42
CA LEU A 112 -5.47 -21.88 8.12
C LEU A 112 -5.28 -23.19 8.93
N PRO A 113 -4.71 -24.25 8.35
CA PRO A 113 -4.20 -24.36 6.98
C PRO A 113 -5.24 -24.85 5.96
N ALA A 114 -6.51 -25.12 6.38
CA ALA A 114 -7.57 -25.66 5.51
C ALA A 114 -8.21 -24.62 4.59
N GLY A 115 -8.01 -23.35 4.86
CA GLY A 115 -8.48 -22.19 4.07
C GLY A 115 -7.63 -20.96 4.32
N PRO A 116 -8.01 -19.81 3.76
CA PRO A 116 -7.20 -18.61 3.81
C PRO A 116 -7.35 -17.77 5.09
N LEU A 117 -8.35 -18.06 5.92
CA LEU A 117 -8.68 -17.22 7.06
C LEU A 117 -7.66 -17.38 8.20
N ARG A 118 -7.22 -16.25 8.75
CA ARG A 118 -6.40 -16.20 9.97
C ARG A 118 -7.25 -16.26 11.23
N GLU A 119 -8.51 -15.80 11.15
CA GLU A 119 -9.50 -15.75 12.22
C GLU A 119 -10.87 -16.20 11.73
N PRO A 120 -11.79 -16.62 12.61
CA PRO A 120 -13.16 -16.97 12.25
C PRO A 120 -13.88 -15.79 11.59
N ARG A 121 -14.81 -16.08 10.67
CA ARG A 121 -15.57 -15.04 9.96
C ARG A 121 -16.38 -14.13 10.88
N GLU A 122 -16.79 -14.66 12.02
CA GLU A 122 -17.56 -13.96 13.04
C GLU A 122 -16.80 -12.76 13.61
N ARG A 123 -15.46 -12.78 13.50
CA ARG A 123 -14.61 -11.65 13.88
C ARG A 123 -14.93 -10.36 13.11
N LEU A 124 -15.54 -10.46 11.92
CA LEU A 124 -15.98 -9.29 11.15
C LEU A 124 -17.13 -8.53 11.82
N GLU A 125 -17.90 -9.17 12.71
CA GLU A 125 -18.99 -8.55 13.46
C GLU A 125 -18.48 -7.71 14.65
N GLU A 126 -17.22 -7.89 15.05
CA GLU A 126 -16.62 -7.23 16.20
C GLU A 126 -15.78 -6.00 15.81
N VAL A 127 -15.41 -5.85 14.52
CA VAL A 127 -14.61 -4.72 14.05
C VAL A 127 -15.48 -3.50 13.76
N ASP A 128 -14.89 -2.32 13.81
CA ASP A 128 -15.63 -1.06 13.57
C ASP A 128 -16.01 -0.90 12.11
N TRP A 129 -15.15 -1.31 11.16
CA TRP A 129 -15.44 -1.26 9.72
C TRP A 129 -14.86 -2.45 8.98
N VAL A 130 -15.62 -2.92 8.01
CA VAL A 130 -15.17 -3.83 6.97
C VAL A 130 -15.20 -3.08 5.65
N LEU A 131 -14.04 -2.90 5.03
CA LEU A 131 -13.91 -2.31 3.70
C LEU A 131 -13.69 -3.41 2.68
N GLU A 132 -14.39 -3.32 1.56
CA GLU A 132 -14.33 -4.33 0.52
C GLU A 132 -13.95 -3.70 -0.82
N ARG A 133 -12.84 -4.15 -1.38
CA ARG A 133 -12.38 -3.65 -2.68
C ARG A 133 -13.27 -4.17 -3.80
N ASN A 134 -13.61 -3.29 -4.75
CA ASN A 134 -14.49 -3.59 -5.89
C ASN A 134 -15.90 -4.03 -5.45
N SER A 135 -16.41 -3.49 -4.36
CA SER A 135 -17.79 -3.63 -3.93
C SER A 135 -18.58 -2.38 -4.28
N ASP A 136 -19.79 -2.57 -4.79
CA ASP A 136 -20.71 -1.47 -5.11
C ASP A 136 -21.41 -0.89 -3.86
N ASP A 137 -21.17 -1.46 -2.67
CA ASP A 137 -21.75 -0.97 -1.43
C ASP A 137 -21.12 0.38 -1.05
N PRO A 138 -21.91 1.48 -1.00
CA PRO A 138 -21.40 2.82 -0.71
C PRO A 138 -20.86 2.97 0.72
N HIS A 139 -21.10 2.01 1.61
CA HIS A 139 -20.66 2.05 3.00
C HIS A 139 -19.34 1.32 3.24
N SER A 140 -19.05 0.31 2.46
CA SER A 140 -17.88 -0.56 2.61
C SER A 140 -17.00 -0.59 1.36
N GLY A 141 -17.55 -0.28 0.19
CA GLY A 141 -16.87 -0.39 -1.09
C GLY A 141 -15.80 0.68 -1.28
N PHE A 142 -14.67 0.25 -1.84
CA PHE A 142 -13.63 1.15 -2.32
C PHE A 142 -12.96 0.61 -3.59
N GLU A 143 -12.38 1.51 -4.36
CA GLU A 143 -11.70 1.18 -5.60
C GLU A 143 -10.30 1.79 -5.66
N TYR A 144 -9.49 1.20 -6.51
CA TYR A 144 -8.21 1.75 -6.91
C TYR A 144 -8.37 2.57 -8.18
N HIS A 145 -7.92 3.81 -8.16
CA HIS A 145 -7.89 4.69 -9.32
C HIS A 145 -6.44 4.99 -9.70
N ILE A 146 -6.13 4.93 -10.99
CA ILE A 146 -4.84 5.41 -11.47
C ILE A 146 -4.93 6.93 -11.57
N SER A 147 -4.14 7.64 -10.77
CA SER A 147 -4.07 9.11 -10.78
C SER A 147 -3.06 9.63 -11.81
N GLY A 148 -2.02 8.87 -12.07
CA GLY A 148 -0.97 9.26 -13.00
C GLY A 148 0.11 8.22 -13.18
N ALA A 149 1.20 8.66 -13.81
CA ALA A 149 2.41 7.87 -13.88
C ALA A 149 3.64 8.77 -13.67
N ARG A 150 4.59 8.28 -12.91
CA ARG A 150 5.84 8.98 -12.61
C ARG A 150 7.00 8.33 -13.35
N HIS A 151 7.68 9.10 -14.20
CA HIS A 151 8.90 8.66 -14.87
C HIS A 151 10.02 8.49 -13.85
N LEU A 152 10.46 7.27 -13.64
CA LEU A 152 11.29 6.93 -12.49
C LEU A 152 12.66 7.63 -12.52
N ALA A 153 13.29 7.75 -13.70
CA ALA A 153 14.62 8.37 -13.83
C ALA A 153 14.63 9.89 -13.62
N SER A 154 13.55 10.60 -14.00
CA SER A 154 13.50 12.07 -13.89
C SER A 154 12.59 12.57 -12.77
N GLY A 155 11.80 11.71 -12.14
CA GLY A 155 10.78 12.11 -11.16
C GLY A 155 9.56 12.81 -11.75
N ARG A 156 9.49 13.01 -13.08
CA ARG A 156 8.38 13.72 -13.73
C ARG A 156 7.07 12.95 -13.55
N LEU A 157 6.11 13.56 -12.89
CA LEU A 157 4.75 13.06 -12.75
C LEU A 157 3.88 13.57 -13.91
N VAL A 158 3.06 12.70 -14.48
CA VAL A 158 2.10 12.99 -15.55
C VAL A 158 0.73 12.47 -15.12
N VAL A 159 -0.30 13.29 -15.21
CA VAL A 159 -1.67 12.88 -14.87
C VAL A 159 -2.16 11.81 -15.85
N TRP A 160 -3.06 10.93 -15.36
CA TRP A 160 -3.41 9.74 -16.12
C TRP A 160 -4.06 10.01 -17.48
N SER A 161 -4.89 11.06 -17.60
CA SER A 161 -5.49 11.47 -18.88
C SER A 161 -4.44 11.79 -19.94
N ASP A 162 -3.35 12.45 -19.54
CA ASP A 162 -2.27 12.82 -20.46
C ASP A 162 -1.42 11.58 -20.84
N CYS A 163 -1.26 10.65 -19.88
CA CYS A 163 -0.64 9.35 -20.16
C CYS A 163 -1.42 8.57 -21.22
N LEU A 164 -2.75 8.51 -21.09
CA LEU A 164 -3.62 7.86 -22.08
C LEU A 164 -3.51 8.53 -23.45
N GLY A 165 -3.48 9.87 -23.49
CA GLY A 165 -3.28 10.63 -24.74
C GLY A 165 -1.93 10.34 -25.40
N GLN A 166 -0.89 10.11 -24.60
CA GLN A 166 0.46 9.81 -25.11
C GLN A 166 0.64 8.35 -25.54
N TRP A 167 0.00 7.41 -24.81
CA TRP A 167 0.26 5.98 -24.91
C TRP A 167 -0.86 5.16 -25.56
N GLY A 168 -2.05 5.75 -25.76
CA GLY A 168 -3.24 5.01 -26.19
C GLY A 168 -3.07 4.16 -27.44
N ASP A 169 -2.30 4.63 -28.41
CA ASP A 169 -2.03 3.92 -29.67
C ASP A 169 -0.75 3.08 -29.65
N GLN A 170 -0.07 3.00 -28.50
CA GLN A 170 1.20 2.29 -28.36
C GLN A 170 1.01 0.93 -27.65
N THR A 171 1.86 -0.01 -28.00
CA THR A 171 2.03 -1.22 -27.19
C THR A 171 3.10 -0.95 -26.15
N LEU A 172 2.72 -1.02 -24.87
CA LEU A 172 3.60 -0.83 -23.72
C LEU A 172 4.00 -2.19 -23.14
N THR A 173 4.96 -2.19 -22.20
CA THR A 173 5.20 -3.36 -21.34
C THR A 173 4.71 -3.03 -19.94
N ALA A 174 3.95 -3.93 -19.31
CA ALA A 174 3.62 -3.89 -17.89
C ALA A 174 4.39 -5.00 -17.17
N MET A 175 5.22 -4.63 -16.20
CA MET A 175 6.07 -5.56 -15.45
C MET A 175 5.83 -5.40 -13.96
N THR A 176 5.69 -6.51 -13.24
CA THR A 176 5.54 -6.48 -11.79
C THR A 176 5.98 -7.79 -11.13
N ALA A 177 6.40 -7.68 -9.87
CA ALA A 177 6.69 -8.77 -8.96
C ALA A 177 5.68 -8.82 -7.79
N LEU A 178 4.41 -8.55 -8.07
CA LEU A 178 3.30 -8.71 -7.12
C LEU A 178 2.83 -10.16 -7.09
N GLY A 179 2.35 -10.62 -5.93
CA GLY A 179 1.75 -11.96 -5.78
C GLY A 179 0.48 -12.18 -6.61
N GLN A 180 -0.14 -11.12 -7.14
CA GLN A 180 -1.31 -11.15 -8.03
C GLN A 180 -1.11 -10.15 -9.17
N PRO A 181 -0.23 -10.47 -10.13
CA PRO A 181 0.14 -9.55 -11.20
C PRO A 181 -1.03 -9.24 -12.14
N GLU A 182 -1.99 -10.17 -12.29
CA GLU A 182 -3.16 -10.02 -13.17
C GLU A 182 -4.01 -8.80 -12.81
N GLN A 183 -4.10 -8.46 -11.53
CA GLN A 183 -4.86 -7.29 -11.08
C GLN A 183 -4.26 -5.99 -11.62
N PHE A 184 -2.94 -5.88 -11.61
CA PHE A 184 -2.24 -4.73 -12.19
C PHE A 184 -2.41 -4.67 -13.71
N PHE A 185 -2.25 -5.80 -14.39
CA PHE A 185 -2.41 -5.86 -15.84
C PHE A 185 -3.85 -5.55 -16.27
N GLN A 186 -4.84 -6.11 -15.57
CA GLN A 186 -6.24 -5.84 -15.83
C GLN A 186 -6.61 -4.37 -15.61
N MET A 187 -6.08 -3.75 -14.56
CA MET A 187 -6.29 -2.34 -14.28
C MET A 187 -5.84 -1.47 -15.46
N LEU A 188 -4.65 -1.74 -16.04
CA LEU A 188 -4.14 -1.00 -17.19
C LEU A 188 -4.97 -1.23 -18.46
N THR A 189 -5.35 -2.48 -18.72
CA THR A 189 -6.15 -2.82 -19.92
C THR A 189 -7.57 -2.27 -19.84
N THR A 190 -8.18 -2.22 -18.66
CA THR A 190 -9.49 -1.58 -18.44
C THR A 190 -9.45 -0.08 -18.73
N GLN A 191 -8.29 0.57 -18.57
CA GLN A 191 -8.08 1.97 -18.96
C GLN A 191 -7.83 2.16 -20.46
N GLY A 192 -7.88 1.10 -21.26
CA GLY A 192 -7.72 1.15 -22.72
C GLY A 192 -6.29 0.99 -23.22
N LEU A 193 -5.31 0.71 -22.35
CA LEU A 193 -3.93 0.48 -22.78
C LEU A 193 -3.71 -0.92 -23.35
N THR A 194 -2.91 -1.01 -24.40
CA THR A 194 -2.40 -2.28 -24.94
C THR A 194 -1.08 -2.62 -24.27
N VAL A 195 -1.03 -3.66 -23.45
CA VAL A 195 0.17 -4.03 -22.69
C VAL A 195 0.66 -5.44 -22.98
N LYS A 196 1.98 -5.60 -23.15
CA LYS A 196 2.67 -6.88 -23.01
C LYS A 196 2.99 -7.10 -21.54
N THR A 197 2.58 -8.22 -20.98
CA THR A 197 2.71 -8.50 -19.55
C THR A 197 3.96 -9.29 -19.24
N VAL A 198 4.68 -8.88 -18.17
CA VAL A 198 5.83 -9.60 -17.64
C VAL A 198 5.63 -9.76 -16.13
N SER A 199 5.43 -11.00 -15.69
CA SER A 199 5.30 -11.35 -14.28
C SER A 199 6.61 -11.91 -13.75
N LEU A 200 7.11 -11.35 -12.66
CA LEU A 200 8.25 -11.86 -11.92
C LEU A 200 7.77 -12.61 -10.66
N PRO A 201 8.60 -13.44 -10.03
CA PRO A 201 8.27 -14.06 -8.76
C PRO A 201 7.87 -13.01 -7.71
N ASP A 202 6.93 -13.37 -6.81
CA ASP A 202 6.44 -12.48 -5.77
C ASP A 202 7.57 -11.92 -4.89
N HIS A 203 7.59 -10.60 -4.72
CA HIS A 203 8.63 -9.83 -4.04
C HIS A 203 10.01 -9.80 -4.71
N ASP A 204 10.15 -10.30 -5.93
CA ASP A 204 11.40 -10.18 -6.67
C ASP A 204 11.74 -8.71 -6.98
N VAL A 205 12.99 -8.46 -7.34
CA VAL A 205 13.49 -7.13 -7.73
C VAL A 205 13.64 -7.06 -9.24
N ILE A 206 13.12 -6.01 -9.86
CA ILE A 206 13.33 -5.78 -11.29
C ILE A 206 14.80 -5.45 -11.53
N MET A 207 15.51 -6.36 -12.16
CA MET A 207 16.93 -6.24 -12.48
C MET A 207 17.12 -5.85 -13.96
N PRO A 208 18.27 -5.24 -14.34
CA PRO A 208 18.54 -4.87 -15.73
C PRO A 208 18.37 -6.03 -16.73
N GLN A 209 18.67 -7.26 -16.32
CA GLN A 209 18.48 -8.46 -17.14
C GLN A 209 17.01 -8.72 -17.51
N HIS A 210 16.04 -8.35 -16.63
CA HIS A 210 14.61 -8.50 -16.90
C HIS A 210 14.14 -7.50 -17.96
N LEU A 211 14.87 -6.40 -18.15
CA LEU A 211 14.60 -5.38 -19.16
C LEU A 211 15.31 -5.66 -20.50
N THR A 212 16.21 -6.65 -20.51
CA THR A 212 16.91 -7.08 -21.72
C THR A 212 15.93 -7.78 -22.66
N GLY A 213 15.90 -7.35 -23.92
CA GLY A 213 14.97 -7.89 -24.92
C GLY A 213 13.58 -7.26 -24.93
N ILE A 214 13.25 -6.39 -23.96
CA ILE A 214 12.05 -5.56 -24.04
C ILE A 214 12.29 -4.46 -25.06
N VAL A 215 11.45 -4.46 -26.11
CA VAL A 215 11.58 -3.54 -27.26
C VAL A 215 10.68 -2.31 -27.15
N THR A 216 9.77 -2.27 -26.17
CA THR A 216 8.90 -1.12 -25.94
C THR A 216 9.66 0.03 -25.30
N GLU A 217 9.31 1.26 -25.68
CA GLU A 217 9.94 2.48 -25.14
C GLU A 217 9.41 2.84 -23.73
N THR A 218 8.30 2.22 -23.31
CA THR A 218 7.70 2.46 -21.99
C THR A 218 7.46 1.12 -21.30
N VAL A 219 7.92 1.05 -20.04
CA VAL A 219 7.71 -0.08 -19.14
C VAL A 219 7.02 0.43 -17.88
N LEU A 220 5.78 0.00 -17.68
CA LEU A 220 4.95 0.35 -16.53
C LEU A 220 5.23 -0.63 -15.39
N ILE A 221 5.49 -0.10 -14.20
CA ILE A 221 5.72 -0.87 -12.97
C ILE A 221 4.87 -0.32 -11.84
N THR A 222 4.75 -1.05 -10.74
CA THR A 222 4.03 -0.60 -9.55
C THR A 222 4.93 0.18 -8.59
N GLU A 223 4.33 0.93 -7.66
CA GLU A 223 5.06 1.60 -6.56
C GLU A 223 5.84 0.59 -5.70
N LYS A 224 5.27 -0.60 -5.44
CA LYS A 224 5.95 -1.68 -4.71
C LYS A 224 7.18 -2.22 -5.45
N ASP A 225 7.16 -2.23 -6.77
CA ASP A 225 8.34 -2.61 -7.56
C ASP A 225 9.39 -1.50 -7.55
N ALA A 226 8.95 -0.25 -7.71
CA ALA A 226 9.84 0.91 -7.74
C ALA A 226 10.62 1.11 -6.45
N ILE A 227 10.01 0.82 -5.29
CA ILE A 227 10.64 1.01 -3.96
C ILE A 227 11.86 0.11 -3.75
N LYS A 228 11.93 -1.02 -4.47
CA LYS A 228 13.03 -2.00 -4.39
C LYS A 228 14.20 -1.65 -5.32
N LEU A 229 13.99 -0.71 -6.25
CA LEU A 229 15.00 -0.37 -7.23
C LEU A 229 16.08 0.52 -6.63
N SER A 230 17.33 0.17 -6.89
CA SER A 230 18.51 0.91 -6.49
C SER A 230 19.52 0.99 -7.64
N GLY A 231 20.38 2.01 -7.62
CA GLY A 231 21.44 2.18 -8.61
C GLY A 231 20.97 2.85 -9.91
N SER A 232 21.51 2.40 -11.07
CA SER A 232 21.17 2.98 -12.35
C SER A 232 19.76 2.59 -12.79
N ILE A 233 18.90 3.56 -13.00
CA ILE A 233 17.49 3.39 -13.36
C ILE A 233 17.37 3.43 -14.89
N ASP A 234 16.72 2.40 -15.47
CA ASP A 234 16.37 2.38 -16.88
C ASP A 234 15.38 3.50 -17.19
N SER A 235 15.70 4.31 -18.20
CA SER A 235 14.90 5.48 -18.59
C SER A 235 13.54 5.15 -19.19
N ARG A 236 13.21 3.89 -19.42
CA ARG A 236 11.90 3.44 -19.90
C ARG A 236 10.90 3.19 -18.77
N LEU A 237 11.37 3.17 -17.50
CA LEU A 237 10.53 2.82 -16.34
C LEU A 237 9.63 3.98 -15.92
N TRP A 238 8.34 3.66 -15.84
CA TRP A 238 7.30 4.54 -15.33
C TRP A 238 6.55 3.83 -14.20
N VAL A 239 6.42 4.49 -13.08
CA VAL A 239 5.66 4.01 -11.92
C VAL A 239 4.21 4.45 -12.09
N VAL A 240 3.30 3.50 -12.07
CA VAL A 240 1.85 3.79 -12.07
C VAL A 240 1.45 4.19 -10.66
N GLU A 241 0.99 5.44 -10.52
CA GLU A 241 0.54 6.00 -9.25
C GLU A 241 -0.93 5.65 -9.02
N ILE A 242 -1.22 5.04 -7.86
CA ILE A 242 -2.55 4.54 -7.53
C ILE A 242 -3.09 5.27 -6.31
N GLU A 243 -4.30 5.78 -6.43
CA GLU A 243 -5.05 6.34 -5.33
C GLU A 243 -6.20 5.44 -4.89
N VAL A 244 -6.52 5.51 -3.62
CA VAL A 244 -7.64 4.81 -3.00
C VAL A 244 -8.67 5.85 -2.56
N GLN A 245 -9.86 5.77 -3.12
CA GLN A 245 -10.98 6.58 -2.66
C GLN A 245 -11.68 5.83 -1.51
N LEU A 246 -11.53 6.36 -0.29
CA LEU A 246 -12.19 5.77 0.88
C LEU A 246 -13.69 6.11 0.89
N PRO A 247 -14.56 5.20 1.39
CA PRO A 247 -15.98 5.47 1.51
C PRO A 247 -16.26 6.68 2.42
N ALA A 248 -17.19 7.54 2.02
CA ALA A 248 -17.55 8.71 2.81
C ALA A 248 -18.10 8.35 4.19
N SER A 249 -18.79 7.21 4.31
CA SER A 249 -19.29 6.66 5.57
C SER A 249 -18.17 6.36 6.57
N LEU A 250 -17.04 5.79 6.10
CA LEU A 250 -15.86 5.58 6.93
C LEU A 250 -15.31 6.93 7.43
N LEU A 251 -15.12 7.88 6.53
CA LEU A 251 -14.51 9.17 6.88
C LEU A 251 -15.39 9.95 7.88
N THR A 252 -16.70 9.94 7.67
CA THR A 252 -17.66 10.55 8.60
C THR A 252 -17.64 9.84 9.96
N GLY A 253 -17.72 8.51 9.97
CA GLY A 253 -17.70 7.74 11.21
C GLY A 253 -16.39 7.88 11.99
N LEU A 254 -15.25 8.00 11.29
CA LEU A 254 -13.98 8.31 11.92
C LEU A 254 -13.96 9.72 12.52
N HIS A 255 -14.49 10.72 11.80
CA HIS A 255 -14.57 12.09 12.31
C HIS A 255 -15.34 12.16 13.62
N ASP A 256 -16.42 11.41 13.75
CA ASP A 256 -17.26 11.38 14.96
C ASP A 256 -16.60 10.68 16.14
N LYS A 257 -15.72 9.71 15.88
CA LYS A 257 -15.04 8.90 16.91
C LYS A 257 -13.69 9.47 17.35
N LEU A 258 -13.05 10.26 16.47
CA LEU A 258 -11.73 10.83 16.77
C LEU A 258 -11.86 12.03 17.73
N PRO A 259 -10.86 12.25 18.61
CA PRO A 259 -10.86 13.37 19.53
C PRO A 259 -10.89 14.70 18.78
N THR A 260 -11.81 15.58 19.16
CA THR A 260 -11.91 16.93 18.58
C THR A 260 -10.61 17.68 18.85
N ARG A 261 -9.91 18.10 17.80
CA ARG A 261 -8.73 18.94 17.95
C ARG A 261 -9.16 20.39 18.23
N VAL A 262 -8.70 20.93 19.35
CA VAL A 262 -8.72 22.38 19.57
C VAL A 262 -7.64 22.93 18.63
N GLN A 263 -8.05 23.67 17.60
CA GLN A 263 -7.11 24.42 16.75
C GLN A 263 -6.37 25.41 17.66
N THR A 264 -5.09 25.15 17.91
CA THR A 264 -4.18 26.09 18.58
C THR A 264 -3.50 26.98 17.56
#